data_b7f2ff229bec1ed8248763bdf38f36f3
#
_entry.id   b7f2ff229bec1ed8248763bdf38f36f3
#
_cell.length_a   1.000
_cell.length_b   1.000
_cell.length_c   1.000
_cell.angle_alpha   90.00
_cell.angle_beta   90.00
_cell.angle_gamma   90.00
#
_symmetry.space_group_name_H-M   'P 1'
#
loop_
_entity.id
_entity.type
_entity.pdbx_description
1 polymer ?
#
loop_
_entity_poly.entity_id
_entity_poly.type
_entity_poly.pdbx_seq_one_letter_code
_entity_poly.pdbx_strand_id
1 'polypeptide(L)'
;MKYEIYIQESKKSQKFCKKAIAEYEKRLSRYCKISCKFIKKEKEWESLLVKDTGMKKFIVQPGKAELTSERLSEQIKNWEGSGIKGIMFLVPEWSEEILADDQTKMASKTKQPIMIESLILSDFTMSSNMTGMVLYEQIYRGYRILN
;
A
#
# COMPACT_ATOMS: atom_id res chain seq x y z
N MET A 1 2.06 -15.95 0.04
CA MET A 1 2.38 -14.58 0.49
C MET A 1 1.12 -13.91 1.01
N LYS A 2 1.24 -13.17 2.07
CA LYS A 2 0.14 -12.42 2.68
C LYS A 2 0.35 -10.92 2.48
N TYR A 3 -0.68 -10.25 1.97
CA TYR A 3 -0.70 -8.79 1.80
C TYR A 3 -1.83 -8.20 2.60
N GLU A 4 -1.53 -7.14 3.34
CA GLU A 4 -2.53 -6.33 4.02
C GLU A 4 -2.44 -4.91 3.46
N ILE A 5 -3.54 -4.40 2.95
CA ILE A 5 -3.60 -3.05 2.38
C ILE A 5 -4.55 -2.21 3.23
N TYR A 6 -4.04 -1.09 3.73
CA TYR A 6 -4.79 -0.15 4.55
C TYR A 6 -4.89 1.17 3.81
N ILE A 7 -6.10 1.58 3.50
CA ILE A 7 -6.37 2.81 2.74
C ILE A 7 -6.99 3.83 3.68
N GLN A 8 -6.32 4.97 3.85
CA GLN A 8 -6.87 6.09 4.59
C GLN A 8 -8.01 6.68 3.79
N GLU A 9 -9.23 6.61 4.32
CA GLU A 9 -10.40 7.04 3.58
C GLU A 9 -10.58 8.55 3.68
N SER A 10 -10.69 9.21 2.51
CA SER A 10 -11.02 10.61 2.43
C SER A 10 -12.51 10.84 2.70
N LYS A 11 -12.92 12.12 2.80
CA LYS A 11 -14.30 12.52 3.10
C LYS A 11 -15.35 11.98 2.12
N LYS A 12 -14.93 11.56 0.92
CA LYS A 12 -15.83 10.98 -0.08
C LYS A 12 -15.37 9.58 -0.45
N SER A 13 -16.20 8.60 -0.11
CA SER A 13 -16.01 7.23 -0.53
C SER A 13 -16.26 7.10 -2.04
N GLN A 14 -15.34 6.46 -2.76
CA GLN A 14 -15.48 6.17 -4.18
C GLN A 14 -15.91 4.72 -4.38
N LYS A 15 -17.22 4.53 -4.54
CA LYS A 15 -17.82 3.18 -4.65
C LYS A 15 -17.24 2.36 -5.79
N PHE A 16 -16.95 2.99 -6.93
CA PHE A 16 -16.40 2.27 -8.09
C PHE A 16 -15.00 1.72 -7.80
N CYS A 17 -14.18 2.45 -7.04
CA CYS A 17 -12.87 1.96 -6.62
C CYS A 17 -12.99 0.77 -5.68
N LYS A 18 -13.93 0.81 -4.74
CA LYS A 18 -14.18 -0.30 -3.81
C LYS A 18 -14.64 -1.56 -4.55
N LYS A 19 -15.50 -1.40 -5.55
CA LYS A 19 -15.94 -2.52 -6.39
C LYS A 19 -14.80 -3.11 -7.21
N ALA A 20 -13.95 -2.26 -7.79
CA ALA A 20 -12.78 -2.71 -8.54
C ALA A 20 -11.79 -3.45 -7.64
N ILE A 21 -11.53 -2.94 -6.44
CA ILE A 21 -10.67 -3.59 -5.46
C ILE A 21 -11.21 -4.98 -5.10
N ALA A 22 -12.51 -5.09 -4.83
CA ALA A 22 -13.13 -6.37 -4.51
C ALA A 22 -12.98 -7.38 -5.66
N GLU A 23 -13.10 -6.93 -6.90
CA GLU A 23 -12.92 -7.78 -8.08
C GLU A 23 -11.48 -8.27 -8.21
N TYR A 24 -10.50 -7.39 -8.00
CA TYR A 24 -9.09 -7.77 -8.01
C TYR A 24 -8.75 -8.73 -6.85
N GLU A 25 -9.35 -8.56 -5.68
CA GLU A 25 -9.17 -9.50 -4.57
C GLU A 25 -9.61 -10.92 -4.96
N LYS A 26 -10.74 -11.05 -5.63
CA LYS A 26 -11.21 -12.34 -6.12
C LYS A 26 -10.22 -12.96 -7.09
N ARG A 27 -9.71 -12.18 -8.04
CA ARG A 27 -8.75 -12.66 -9.03
C ARG A 27 -7.42 -13.03 -8.39
N LEU A 28 -6.99 -12.29 -7.38
CA LEU A 28 -5.74 -12.53 -6.67
C LEU A 28 -5.81 -13.70 -5.68
N SER A 29 -7.01 -14.12 -5.27
CA SER A 29 -7.18 -15.18 -4.27
C SER A 29 -6.52 -16.50 -4.66
N ARG A 30 -6.34 -16.74 -5.94
CA ARG A 30 -5.67 -17.95 -6.45
C ARG A 30 -4.14 -17.89 -6.31
N TYR A 31 -3.57 -16.69 -6.09
CA TYR A 31 -2.12 -16.50 -6.03
C TYR A 31 -1.61 -16.20 -4.63
N CYS A 32 -2.40 -15.49 -3.84
CA CYS A 32 -1.95 -14.98 -2.53
C CYS A 32 -3.15 -14.72 -1.62
N LYS A 33 -2.83 -14.45 -0.34
CA LYS A 33 -3.82 -13.93 0.61
C LYS A 33 -3.70 -12.42 0.64
N ILE A 34 -4.74 -11.73 0.24
CA ILE A 34 -4.75 -10.27 0.20
C ILE A 34 -6.03 -9.73 0.81
N SER A 35 -5.90 -8.72 1.66
CA SER A 35 -7.04 -8.07 2.30
C SER A 35 -6.88 -6.57 2.27
N CYS A 36 -8.00 -5.86 2.28
CA CYS A 36 -8.04 -4.40 2.28
C CYS A 36 -8.95 -3.90 3.39
N LYS A 37 -8.50 -2.87 4.09
CA LYS A 37 -9.30 -2.19 5.09
C LYS A 37 -9.22 -0.68 4.85
N PHE A 38 -10.40 -0.03 4.88
CA PHE A 38 -10.51 1.42 4.76
C PHE A 38 -10.52 2.03 6.16
N ILE A 39 -9.59 2.93 6.43
CA ILE A 39 -9.37 3.53 7.74
C ILE A 39 -9.90 4.94 7.75
N LYS A 40 -10.90 5.21 8.59
CA LYS A 40 -11.52 6.54 8.75
C LYS A 40 -10.96 7.30 9.95
N LYS A 41 -10.58 6.57 11.01
CA LYS A 41 -10.12 7.18 12.27
C LYS A 41 -8.63 7.43 12.24
N GLU A 42 -8.23 8.66 12.53
CA GLU A 42 -6.83 9.05 12.56
C GLU A 42 -6.00 8.26 13.57
N LYS A 43 -6.56 7.98 14.75
CA LYS A 43 -5.87 7.17 15.77
C LYS A 43 -5.57 5.76 15.30
N GLU A 44 -6.50 5.16 14.58
CA GLU A 44 -6.31 3.82 14.01
C GLU A 44 -5.23 3.84 12.94
N TRP A 45 -5.21 4.87 12.10
CA TRP A 45 -4.18 5.07 11.10
C TRP A 45 -2.79 5.23 11.71
N GLU A 46 -2.67 6.10 12.71
CA GLU A 46 -1.41 6.31 13.44
C GLU A 46 -0.89 5.03 14.10
N SER A 47 -1.79 4.24 14.67
CA SER A 47 -1.47 2.95 15.27
C SER A 47 -0.85 1.98 14.26
N LEU A 48 -1.35 1.97 13.01
CA LEU A 48 -0.78 1.13 11.94
C LEU A 48 0.64 1.52 11.57
N LEU A 49 0.96 2.82 11.64
CA LEU A 49 2.29 3.32 11.31
C LEU A 49 3.36 2.85 12.30
N VAL A 50 3.00 2.70 13.58
CA VAL A 50 3.95 2.42 14.65
C VAL A 50 3.94 0.97 15.12
N LYS A 51 2.92 0.20 14.78
CA LYS A 51 2.78 -1.18 15.24
C LYS A 51 3.77 -2.11 14.53
N ASP A 52 4.56 -2.82 15.34
CA ASP A 52 5.41 -3.89 14.82
C ASP A 52 4.59 -5.15 14.62
N THR A 53 4.37 -5.54 13.37
CA THR A 53 3.60 -6.73 12.99
C THR A 53 4.50 -7.84 12.45
N GLY A 54 5.81 -7.59 12.34
CA GLY A 54 6.74 -8.50 11.66
C GLY A 54 6.60 -8.49 10.14
N MET A 55 5.72 -7.67 9.61
CA MET A 55 5.52 -7.51 8.17
C MET A 55 6.35 -6.36 7.64
N LYS A 56 6.81 -6.48 6.40
CA LYS A 56 7.48 -5.38 5.71
C LYS A 56 6.44 -4.32 5.34
N LYS A 57 6.71 -3.06 5.66
CA LYS A 57 5.78 -1.96 5.42
C LYS A 57 6.23 -1.05 4.28
N PHE A 58 5.28 -0.69 3.44
CA PHE A 58 5.45 0.30 2.38
C PHE A 58 4.41 1.39 2.52
N ILE A 59 4.84 2.64 2.37
CA ILE A 59 3.93 3.76 2.17
C ILE A 59 3.84 4.05 0.68
N VAL A 60 2.61 4.10 0.16
CA VAL A 60 2.36 4.43 -1.24
C VAL A 60 2.21 5.94 -1.35
N GLN A 61 3.10 6.58 -2.10
CA GLN A 61 3.16 8.04 -2.21
C GLN A 61 3.36 8.47 -3.67
N PRO A 62 2.93 9.69 -4.03
CA PRO A 62 3.24 10.23 -5.35
C PRO A 62 4.71 10.64 -5.44
N GLY A 63 5.24 10.62 -6.64
CA GLY A 63 6.61 11.01 -6.91
C GLY A 63 7.02 10.59 -8.31
N LYS A 64 8.31 10.60 -8.60
CA LYS A 64 8.79 10.12 -9.88
C LYS A 64 8.64 8.60 -9.95
N ALA A 65 7.70 8.14 -10.76
CA ALA A 65 7.37 6.73 -10.85
C ALA A 65 8.48 5.97 -11.59
N GLU A 66 9.08 5.01 -10.89
CA GLU A 66 10.06 4.09 -11.46
C GLU A 66 9.56 2.64 -11.46
N LEU A 67 8.43 2.39 -10.80
CA LEU A 67 7.89 1.05 -10.68
C LEU A 67 7.13 0.66 -11.94
N THR A 68 7.55 -0.45 -12.54
CA THR A 68 6.82 -1.10 -13.63
C THR A 68 6.23 -2.41 -13.12
N SER A 69 5.29 -2.99 -13.88
CA SER A 69 4.72 -4.30 -13.53
C SER A 69 5.80 -5.38 -13.51
N GLU A 70 6.79 -5.29 -14.38
CA GLU A 70 7.93 -6.20 -14.41
C GLU A 70 8.79 -6.11 -13.16
N ARG A 71 9.10 -4.89 -12.71
CA ARG A 71 9.86 -4.67 -11.46
C ARG A 71 9.09 -5.16 -10.25
N LEU A 72 7.78 -4.92 -10.23
CA LEU A 72 6.94 -5.41 -9.13
C LEU A 72 6.91 -6.95 -9.12
N SER A 73 6.84 -7.59 -10.27
CA SER A 73 6.88 -9.06 -10.35
C SER A 73 8.19 -9.62 -9.78
N GLU A 74 9.31 -8.98 -10.06
CA GLU A 74 10.60 -9.36 -9.50
C GLU A 74 10.63 -9.19 -7.98
N GLN A 75 10.08 -8.10 -7.46
CA GLN A 75 9.98 -7.87 -6.02
C GLN A 75 9.10 -8.93 -5.35
N ILE A 76 7.96 -9.26 -5.94
CA ILE A 76 7.07 -10.31 -5.42
C ILE A 76 7.81 -11.64 -5.33
N LYS A 77 8.54 -12.00 -6.36
CA LYS A 77 9.35 -13.21 -6.39
C LYS A 77 10.40 -13.22 -5.26
N ASN A 78 11.07 -12.08 -5.07
CA ASN A 78 12.07 -11.93 -4.01
C ASN A 78 11.43 -12.03 -2.62
N TRP A 79 10.27 -11.40 -2.41
CA TRP A 79 9.54 -11.47 -1.14
C TRP A 79 9.14 -12.91 -0.81
N GLU A 80 8.60 -13.63 -1.78
CA GLU A 80 8.20 -15.03 -1.59
C GLU A 80 9.39 -15.93 -1.24
N GLY A 81 10.56 -15.65 -1.81
CA GLY A 81 11.78 -16.40 -1.52
C GLY A 81 12.52 -15.99 -0.26
N SER A 82 12.18 -14.85 0.35
CA SER A 82 12.94 -14.28 1.48
C SER A 82 12.51 -14.79 2.86
N GLY A 83 11.39 -15.48 2.95
CA GLY A 83 10.86 -15.96 4.24
C GLY A 83 10.18 -14.89 5.08
N ILE A 84 9.91 -13.69 4.52
CA ILE A 84 9.18 -12.66 5.24
C ILE A 84 7.72 -13.08 5.47
N LYS A 85 7.15 -12.63 6.58
CA LYS A 85 5.80 -13.01 7.01
C LYS A 85 4.72 -12.47 6.05
N GLY A 86 4.91 -11.27 5.54
CA GLY A 86 3.98 -10.62 4.63
C GLY A 86 4.37 -9.18 4.35
N ILE A 87 3.55 -8.53 3.54
CA ILE A 87 3.73 -7.14 3.13
C ILE A 87 2.51 -6.33 3.56
N MET A 88 2.75 -5.18 4.18
CA MET A 88 1.73 -4.21 4.51
C MET A 88 1.91 -2.97 3.65
N PHE A 89 0.85 -2.59 2.93
CA PHE A 89 0.82 -1.35 2.17
C PHE A 89 -0.07 -0.34 2.87
N LEU A 90 0.47 0.84 3.11
CA LEU A 90 -0.24 1.96 3.70
C LEU A 90 -0.49 3.00 2.62
N VAL A 91 -1.76 3.28 2.34
CA VAL A 91 -2.18 4.18 1.28
C VAL A 91 -2.83 5.41 1.92
N PRO A 92 -2.05 6.46 2.21
CA PRO A 92 -2.58 7.67 2.83
C PRO A 92 -3.31 8.55 1.83
N GLU A 93 -4.16 9.44 2.35
CA GLU A 93 -4.72 10.53 1.56
C GLU A 93 -3.67 11.65 1.49
N TRP A 94 -3.12 11.86 0.31
CA TRP A 94 -2.05 12.84 0.09
C TRP A 94 -2.62 14.18 -0.35
N SER A 95 -2.18 15.27 0.32
CA SER A 95 -2.26 16.63 -0.18
C SER A 95 -0.84 17.21 -0.10
N GLU A 96 -0.56 18.26 -0.85
CA GLU A 96 0.76 18.90 -0.84
C GLU A 96 1.17 19.36 0.56
N GLU A 97 0.20 19.77 1.39
CA GLU A 97 0.41 20.18 2.78
C GLU A 97 0.76 19.00 3.68
N ILE A 98 0.13 17.85 3.46
CA ILE A 98 0.34 16.63 4.26
C ILE A 98 1.70 16.00 3.96
N LEU A 99 2.19 16.08 2.72
CA LEU A 99 3.46 15.49 2.31
C LEU A 99 4.66 15.99 3.11
N ALA A 100 4.68 17.28 3.45
CA ALA A 100 5.78 17.87 4.22
C ALA A 100 5.70 17.54 5.71
N ASP A 101 4.49 17.48 6.27
CA ASP A 101 4.27 17.28 7.71
C ASP A 101 4.35 15.81 8.13
N ASP A 102 3.86 14.87 7.32
CA ASP A 102 3.81 13.45 7.71
C ASP A 102 5.18 12.79 7.76
N GLN A 103 6.11 13.18 6.90
CA GLN A 103 7.49 12.67 6.97
C GLN A 103 8.17 13.10 8.27
N THR A 104 7.92 14.32 8.73
CA THR A 104 8.47 14.86 9.97
C THR A 104 7.79 14.25 11.19
N LYS A 105 6.47 14.05 11.15
CA LYS A 105 5.71 13.42 12.24
C LYS A 105 6.05 11.94 12.40
N MET A 106 6.29 11.22 11.32
CA MET A 106 6.70 9.83 11.37
C MET A 106 8.08 9.66 12.02
N ALA A 107 9.03 10.56 11.70
CA ALA A 107 10.36 10.54 12.30
C ALA A 107 10.35 10.90 13.78
N SER A 108 9.40 11.74 14.25
CA SER A 108 9.33 12.20 15.63
C SER A 108 8.53 11.31 16.57
N LYS A 109 7.60 10.51 16.05
CA LYS A 109 6.72 9.64 16.87
C LYS A 109 7.31 8.28 17.18
N THR A 110 8.34 7.85 16.48
CA THR A 110 8.96 6.54 16.69
C THR A 110 10.28 6.68 17.42
N LYS A 111 10.32 6.22 18.67
CA LYS A 111 11.57 6.06 19.41
C LYS A 111 12.42 4.90 18.90
N GLN A 112 11.89 4.08 18.00
CA GLN A 112 12.62 3.02 17.28
C GLN A 112 12.35 3.19 15.78
N PRO A 113 13.40 3.09 14.93
CA PRO A 113 13.19 3.22 13.49
C PRO A 113 12.42 2.00 12.97
N ILE A 114 11.10 2.16 12.83
CA ILE A 114 10.33 1.22 12.03
C ILE A 114 10.66 1.57 10.58
N MET A 115 11.31 0.64 9.90
CA MET A 115 11.68 0.85 8.50
C MET A 115 10.43 0.75 7.63
N ILE A 116 9.91 1.91 7.23
CA ILE A 116 8.84 2.01 6.25
C ILE A 116 9.47 2.48 4.95
N GLU A 117 9.37 1.66 3.92
CA GLU A 117 9.86 2.02 2.59
C GLU A 117 8.77 2.74 1.79
N SER A 118 9.18 3.57 0.84
CA SER A 118 8.26 4.25 -0.07
C SER A 118 8.01 3.41 -1.31
N LEU A 119 6.76 3.41 -1.78
CA LEU A 119 6.37 2.83 -3.05
C LEU A 119 5.70 3.92 -3.89
N ILE A 120 6.21 4.16 -5.09
CA ILE A 120 5.73 5.21 -5.97
C ILE A 120 5.06 4.59 -7.19
N LEU A 121 3.74 4.82 -7.33
CA LEU A 121 2.94 4.29 -8.43
C LEU A 121 2.62 5.32 -9.51
N SER A 122 2.68 6.61 -9.18
CA SER A 122 2.31 7.67 -10.11
C SER A 122 3.12 8.95 -9.85
N ASP A 123 3.26 9.76 -10.89
CA ASP A 123 3.93 11.06 -10.81
C ASP A 123 3.02 12.14 -10.24
N PHE A 124 1.73 11.89 -10.13
CA PHE A 124 0.73 12.85 -9.67
C PHE A 124 -0.07 12.30 -8.49
N THR A 125 -0.67 13.21 -7.73
CA THR A 125 -1.50 12.86 -6.58
C THR A 125 -2.86 12.37 -7.01
N MET A 126 -3.23 11.16 -6.57
CA MET A 126 -4.57 10.61 -6.73
C MET A 126 -5.23 10.50 -5.36
N SER A 127 -6.57 10.36 -5.33
CA SER A 127 -7.25 9.99 -4.08
C SER A 127 -6.71 8.67 -3.55
N SER A 128 -6.82 8.44 -2.24
CA SER A 128 -6.38 7.19 -1.63
C SER A 128 -7.11 5.97 -2.20
N ASN A 129 -8.41 6.12 -2.47
CA ASN A 129 -9.21 5.05 -3.09
C ASN A 129 -8.70 4.70 -4.48
N MET A 130 -8.40 5.70 -5.31
CA MET A 130 -7.85 5.48 -6.65
C MET A 130 -6.45 4.87 -6.58
N THR A 131 -5.61 5.35 -5.70
CA THR A 131 -4.27 4.80 -5.48
C THR A 131 -4.34 3.33 -5.06
N GLY A 132 -5.27 3.00 -4.15
CA GLY A 132 -5.49 1.62 -3.73
C GLY A 132 -5.92 0.72 -4.89
N MET A 133 -6.81 1.21 -5.74
CA MET A 133 -7.25 0.47 -6.92
C MET A 133 -6.08 0.21 -7.88
N VAL A 134 -5.26 1.22 -8.15
CA VAL A 134 -4.08 1.09 -9.01
C VAL A 134 -3.08 0.11 -8.41
N LEU A 135 -2.88 0.15 -7.09
CA LEU A 135 -2.00 -0.79 -6.40
C LEU A 135 -2.46 -2.24 -6.60
N TYR A 136 -3.76 -2.51 -6.43
CA TYR A 136 -4.32 -3.84 -6.68
C TYR A 136 -4.10 -4.29 -8.12
N GLU A 137 -4.32 -3.40 -9.07
CA GLU A 137 -4.09 -3.70 -10.49
C GLU A 137 -2.62 -4.07 -10.74
N GLN A 138 -1.69 -3.32 -10.17
CA GLN A 138 -0.26 -3.58 -10.33
C GLN A 138 0.16 -4.91 -9.70
N ILE A 139 -0.35 -5.22 -8.53
CA ILE A 139 -0.10 -6.52 -7.87
C ILE A 139 -0.64 -7.66 -8.74
N TYR A 140 -1.85 -7.50 -9.27
CA TYR A 140 -2.45 -8.50 -10.16
C TYR A 140 -1.60 -8.71 -11.42
N ARG A 141 -1.16 -7.64 -12.06
CA ARG A 141 -0.26 -7.74 -13.22
C ARG A 141 1.06 -8.41 -12.89
N GLY A 142 1.62 -8.10 -11.71
CA GLY A 142 2.84 -8.74 -11.24
C GLY A 142 2.70 -10.24 -11.14
N TYR A 143 1.62 -10.74 -10.56
CA TYR A 143 1.33 -12.18 -10.49
C TYR A 143 1.05 -12.78 -11.85
N ARG A 144 0.40 -12.07 -12.74
CA ARG A 144 0.16 -12.55 -14.11
C ARG A 144 1.45 -12.72 -14.90
N ILE A 145 2.44 -11.87 -14.68
CA ILE A 145 3.76 -11.99 -15.30
C ILE A 145 4.49 -13.24 -14.78
N LEU A 146 4.40 -13.53 -13.46
CA LEU A 146 5.04 -14.68 -12.83
C LEU A 146 4.40 -16.02 -13.20
N ASN A 147 3.17 -15.99 -13.60
CA ASN A 147 2.38 -17.17 -13.93
C ASN A 147 1.94 -17.11 -15.42
#